data_b3cef4a7b220a89a3c4c1aef70994141
#
_entry.id   b3cef4a7b220a89a3c4c1aef70994141
#
_cell.length_a   1.000
_cell.length_b   1.000
_cell.length_c   1.000
_cell.angle_alpha   90.00
_cell.angle_beta   90.00
_cell.angle_gamma   90.00
#
_symmetry.space_group_name_H-M   'P 1'
#
loop_
_entity.id
_entity.type
_entity.pdbx_description
1 polymer ?
#
loop_
_entity_poly.entity_id
_entity_poly.type
_entity_poly.pdbx_seq_one_letter_code
_entity_poly.pdbx_strand_id
1 'polypeptide(L)'
;MSAPLMVRGLRGATTVDEDSVEQVTQRSQELILRLMERNDLAEDDIVSVLFTATADVTSIFPATAIREIGFGAVPLLCAAEIAVPGAMPLCIRVLLHVHTTKTRDDIHHVYLHGAQGLRDDLPG
;
A
#
# COMPACT_ATOMS: atom_id res chain seq x y z
N MET A 1 -3.37 -31.18 7.01
CA MET A 1 -2.65 -30.75 5.81
C MET A 1 -2.61 -29.22 5.74
N SER A 2 -1.44 -28.63 5.62
CA SER A 2 -1.33 -27.18 5.54
C SER A 2 -1.64 -26.70 4.13
N ALA A 3 -2.19 -25.50 4.02
CA ALA A 3 -2.43 -24.87 2.72
C ALA A 3 -1.09 -24.54 2.04
N PRO A 4 -1.03 -24.59 0.70
CA PRO A 4 0.19 -24.25 -0.01
C PRO A 4 0.53 -22.78 0.15
N LEU A 5 1.82 -22.50 0.19
CA LEU A 5 2.33 -21.13 0.17
C LEU A 5 2.20 -20.58 -1.25
N MET A 6 1.51 -19.47 -1.40
CA MET A 6 1.25 -18.81 -2.68
C MET A 6 1.71 -17.37 -2.64
N VAL A 7 1.96 -16.80 -3.81
CA VAL A 7 2.15 -15.35 -3.93
C VAL A 7 0.79 -14.71 -4.17
N ARG A 8 0.45 -13.71 -3.37
CA ARG A 8 -0.79 -12.96 -3.50
C ARG A 8 -0.49 -11.47 -3.63
N GLY A 9 -1.35 -10.77 -4.37
CA GLY A 9 -1.31 -9.33 -4.45
C GLY A 9 -2.32 -8.71 -3.49
N LEU A 10 -1.87 -7.71 -2.72
CA LEU A 10 -2.71 -6.95 -1.80
C LEU A 10 -2.70 -5.50 -2.24
N ARG A 11 -3.89 -4.91 -2.32
CA ARG A 11 -4.03 -3.51 -2.71
C ARG A 11 -4.29 -2.65 -1.49
N GLY A 12 -3.75 -1.45 -1.53
CA GLY A 12 -4.06 -0.46 -0.53
C GLY A 12 -4.04 0.94 -1.12
N ALA A 13 -4.72 1.85 -0.47
CA ALA A 13 -4.71 3.26 -0.85
C ALA A 13 -4.98 4.13 0.36
N THR A 14 -4.43 5.32 0.33
CA THR A 14 -4.66 6.35 1.32
C THR A 14 -4.56 7.71 0.66
N THR A 15 -4.96 8.75 1.37
CA THR A 15 -4.79 10.13 0.92
C THR A 15 -4.05 10.92 1.98
N VAL A 16 -3.44 12.02 1.56
CA VAL A 16 -2.89 13.02 2.48
C VAL A 16 -3.78 14.27 2.42
N ASP A 17 -3.81 15.04 3.50
CA ASP A 17 -4.55 16.31 3.53
C ASP A 17 -3.73 17.43 2.88
N GLU A 18 -2.41 17.31 2.96
CA GLU A 18 -1.48 18.19 2.28
C GLU A 18 -0.23 17.42 1.87
N ASP A 19 0.42 17.87 0.81
CA ASP A 19 1.68 17.29 0.35
C ASP A 19 2.82 17.81 1.22
N SER A 20 3.11 17.10 2.30
CA SER A 20 4.23 17.39 3.19
C SER A 20 5.00 16.11 3.48
N VAL A 21 6.28 16.25 3.79
CA VAL A 21 7.12 15.10 4.17
C VAL A 21 6.48 14.35 5.35
N GLU A 22 5.99 15.07 6.34
CA GLU A 22 5.38 14.47 7.52
C GLU A 22 4.15 13.64 7.20
N GLN A 23 3.23 14.19 6.40
CA GLN A 23 1.99 13.48 6.09
C GLN A 23 2.22 12.31 5.14
N VAL A 24 3.01 12.48 4.10
CA VAL A 24 3.31 11.39 3.18
C VAL A 24 3.99 10.25 3.92
N THR A 25 4.93 10.57 4.80
CA THR A 25 5.61 9.57 5.65
C THR A 25 4.62 8.83 6.55
N GLN A 26 3.82 9.56 7.31
CA GLN A 26 2.87 9.00 8.25
C GLN A 26 1.83 8.12 7.56
N ARG A 27 1.23 8.62 6.47
CA ARG A 27 0.17 7.91 5.76
C ARG A 27 0.69 6.67 5.04
N SER A 28 1.90 6.74 4.48
CA SER A 28 2.51 5.59 3.82
C SER A 28 2.84 4.48 4.83
N GLN A 29 3.41 4.83 5.98
CA GLN A 29 3.70 3.89 7.04
C GLN A 29 2.43 3.26 7.60
N GLU A 30 1.42 4.07 7.86
CA GLU A 30 0.13 3.61 8.35
C GLU A 30 -0.49 2.58 7.39
N LEU A 31 -0.48 2.87 6.10
CA LEU A 31 -1.06 1.99 5.09
C LEU A 31 -0.40 0.61 5.07
N ILE A 32 0.93 0.59 5.06
CA ILE A 32 1.68 -0.67 5.07
C ILE A 32 1.46 -1.46 6.36
N LEU A 33 1.49 -0.79 7.50
CA LEU A 33 1.30 -1.45 8.79
C LEU A 33 -0.10 -2.03 8.92
N ARG A 34 -1.11 -1.34 8.40
CA ARG A 34 -2.49 -1.86 8.37
C ARG A 34 -2.63 -3.06 7.48
N LEU A 35 -2.00 -3.05 6.30
CA LEU A 35 -2.01 -4.20 5.40
C LEU A 35 -1.38 -5.42 6.07
N MET A 36 -0.26 -5.23 6.75
CA MET A 36 0.42 -6.31 7.46
C MET A 36 -0.43 -6.85 8.61
N GLU A 37 -0.98 -5.96 9.43
CA GLU A 37 -1.81 -6.34 10.56
C GLU A 37 -3.05 -7.12 10.14
N ARG A 38 -3.77 -6.63 9.16
CA ARG A 38 -5.02 -7.25 8.72
C ARG A 38 -4.83 -8.59 8.01
N ASN A 39 -3.63 -8.83 7.52
CA ASN A 39 -3.32 -10.05 6.77
C ASN A 39 -2.33 -10.96 7.49
N ASP A 40 -2.01 -10.67 8.74
CA ASP A 40 -1.10 -11.45 9.58
C ASP A 40 0.25 -11.66 8.90
N LEU A 41 0.84 -10.58 8.38
CA LEU A 41 2.09 -10.63 7.65
C LEU A 41 3.25 -10.14 8.50
N ALA A 42 4.39 -10.82 8.37
CA ALA A 42 5.68 -10.36 8.83
C ALA A 42 6.46 -9.78 7.64
N GLU A 43 7.51 -9.03 7.92
CA GLU A 43 8.34 -8.44 6.87
C GLU A 43 8.89 -9.51 5.90
N ASP A 44 9.28 -10.66 6.42
CA ASP A 44 9.82 -11.76 5.61
C ASP A 44 8.81 -12.34 4.62
N ASP A 45 7.52 -12.11 4.84
CA ASP A 45 6.48 -12.56 3.91
C ASP A 45 6.36 -11.65 2.68
N ILE A 46 6.96 -10.47 2.72
CA ILE A 46 6.83 -9.46 1.67
C ILE A 46 7.83 -9.74 0.55
N VAL A 47 7.33 -9.94 -0.65
CA VAL A 47 8.15 -10.18 -1.85
C VAL A 47 8.61 -8.87 -2.46
N SER A 48 7.67 -7.95 -2.66
CA SER A 48 7.96 -6.64 -3.25
C SER A 48 6.83 -5.67 -2.95
N VAL A 49 7.13 -4.38 -3.06
CA VAL A 49 6.16 -3.30 -2.85
C VAL A 49 6.25 -2.31 -3.98
N LEU A 50 5.14 -2.05 -4.62
CA LEU A 50 5.02 -1.00 -5.64
C LEU A 50 4.08 0.09 -5.12
N PHE A 51 4.61 1.29 -4.97
CA PHE A 51 3.80 2.47 -4.67
C PHE A 51 3.51 3.25 -5.93
N THR A 52 2.32 3.82 -6.02
CA THR A 52 2.02 4.88 -6.97
C THR A 52 1.51 6.10 -6.21
N ALA A 53 1.68 7.27 -6.79
CA ALA A 53 1.19 8.50 -6.20
C ALA A 53 0.70 9.43 -7.31
N THR A 54 -0.34 10.19 -7.00
CA THR A 54 -0.83 11.22 -7.92
C THR A 54 0.21 12.34 -8.05
N ALA A 55 0.14 13.10 -9.15
CA ALA A 55 1.18 14.09 -9.50
C ALA A 55 1.34 15.21 -8.46
N ASP A 56 0.35 15.40 -7.61
CA ASP A 56 0.37 16.43 -6.56
C ASP A 56 1.07 15.95 -5.27
N VAL A 57 1.53 14.71 -5.21
CA VAL A 57 2.34 14.19 -4.10
C VAL A 57 3.80 14.23 -4.55
N THR A 58 4.55 15.21 -4.04
CA THR A 58 5.92 15.49 -4.50
C THR A 58 6.94 15.65 -3.38
N SER A 59 6.52 15.62 -2.12
CA SER A 59 7.42 15.96 -1.00
C SER A 59 8.42 14.87 -0.65
N ILE A 60 8.04 13.60 -0.79
CA ILE A 60 8.91 12.47 -0.48
C ILE A 60 8.37 11.22 -1.20
N PHE A 61 9.25 10.29 -1.51
CA PHE A 61 8.85 8.98 -2.01
C PHE A 61 8.19 8.17 -0.91
N PRO A 62 6.98 7.61 -1.12
CA PRO A 62 6.40 6.67 -0.14
C PRO A 62 7.32 5.51 0.22
N ALA A 63 8.11 5.01 -0.73
CA ALA A 63 9.07 3.94 -0.47
C ALA A 63 10.14 4.37 0.56
N THR A 64 10.58 5.62 0.51
CA THR A 64 11.53 6.14 1.50
C THR A 64 10.93 6.09 2.90
N ALA A 65 9.65 6.42 3.02
CA ALA A 65 8.95 6.40 4.30
C ALA A 65 8.94 5.01 4.94
N ILE A 66 8.70 3.96 4.15
CA ILE A 66 8.62 2.61 4.73
C ILE A 66 9.99 1.99 4.97
N ARG A 67 11.06 2.44 4.31
CA ARG A 67 12.42 2.02 4.68
C ARG A 67 12.75 2.39 6.11
N GLU A 68 12.22 3.48 6.62
CA GLU A 68 12.45 3.93 7.99
C GLU A 68 11.89 2.96 9.03
N ILE A 69 10.91 2.13 8.67
CA ILE A 69 10.28 1.20 9.61
C ILE A 69 10.63 -0.26 9.33
N GLY A 70 11.68 -0.53 8.57
CA GLY A 70 12.24 -1.86 8.49
C GLY A 70 12.19 -2.54 7.13
N PHE A 71 11.77 -1.86 6.07
CA PHE A 71 11.64 -2.45 4.73
C PHE A 71 12.86 -2.25 3.85
N GLY A 72 14.03 -2.02 4.44
CA GLY A 72 15.25 -1.74 3.68
C GLY A 72 15.73 -2.89 2.80
N ALA A 73 15.41 -4.14 3.15
CA ALA A 73 15.79 -5.31 2.38
C ALA A 73 14.73 -5.75 1.36
N VAL A 74 13.56 -5.12 1.37
CA VAL A 74 12.46 -5.46 0.47
C VAL A 74 12.59 -4.66 -0.83
N PRO A 75 12.44 -5.28 -2.01
CA PRO A 75 12.40 -4.52 -3.26
C PRO A 75 11.23 -3.54 -3.27
N LEU A 76 11.53 -2.25 -3.43
CA LEU A 76 10.57 -1.16 -3.41
C LEU A 76 10.68 -0.36 -4.70
N LEU A 77 9.53 0.04 -5.22
CA LEU A 77 9.47 0.89 -6.41
C LEU A 77 8.34 1.90 -6.25
N CYS A 78 8.57 3.12 -6.70
CA CYS A 78 7.53 4.15 -6.81
C CYS A 78 7.32 4.51 -8.27
N ALA A 79 6.06 4.74 -8.64
CA ALA A 79 5.69 5.20 -9.98
C ALA A 79 4.66 6.31 -9.88
N ALA A 80 4.58 7.15 -10.92
CA ALA A 80 3.56 8.17 -11.02
C ALA A 80 2.28 7.55 -11.58
N GLU A 81 1.14 7.98 -11.06
CA GLU A 81 -0.15 7.57 -11.60
C GLU A 81 -0.48 8.37 -12.85
N ILE A 82 -1.25 7.75 -13.73
CA ILE A 82 -1.77 8.43 -14.92
C ILE A 82 -2.65 9.60 -14.47
N ALA A 83 -2.38 10.78 -14.99
CA ALA A 83 -3.08 12.01 -14.59
C ALA A 83 -4.43 12.13 -15.30
N VAL A 84 -5.38 11.28 -14.94
CA VAL A 84 -6.73 11.31 -15.50
C VAL A 84 -7.50 12.48 -14.87
N PRO A 85 -8.11 13.36 -15.67
CA PRO A 85 -8.90 14.45 -15.11
C PRO A 85 -10.04 13.94 -14.24
N GLY A 86 -10.21 14.54 -13.07
CA GLY A 86 -11.24 14.13 -12.12
C GLY A 86 -10.86 12.98 -11.21
N ALA A 87 -9.66 12.41 -11.37
CA ALA A 87 -9.18 11.39 -10.45
C ALA A 87 -8.96 11.97 -9.05
N MET A 88 -9.03 11.10 -8.03
CA MET A 88 -8.85 11.51 -6.64
C MET A 88 -7.48 12.16 -6.43
N PRO A 89 -7.44 13.39 -5.87
CA PRO A 89 -6.17 14.05 -5.62
C PRO A 89 -5.48 13.55 -4.36
N LEU A 90 -4.20 13.88 -4.22
CA LEU A 90 -3.39 13.61 -3.01
C LEU A 90 -3.49 12.15 -2.57
N CYS A 91 -3.42 11.24 -3.53
CA CYS A 91 -3.64 9.82 -3.31
C CYS A 91 -2.35 9.01 -3.46
N ILE A 92 -2.16 8.09 -2.54
CA ILE A 92 -1.05 7.13 -2.55
C ILE A 92 -1.66 5.74 -2.60
N ARG A 93 -1.23 4.92 -3.55
CA ARG A 93 -1.67 3.54 -3.69
C ARG A 93 -0.48 2.60 -3.56
N VAL A 94 -0.77 1.38 -3.17
CA VAL A 94 0.25 0.35 -3.04
C VAL A 94 -0.27 -0.99 -3.57
N LEU A 95 0.63 -1.71 -4.24
CA LEU A 95 0.44 -3.12 -4.55
C LEU A 95 1.54 -3.88 -3.83
N LEU A 96 1.14 -4.73 -2.92
CA LEU A 96 2.03 -5.53 -2.09
C LEU A 96 1.98 -6.96 -2.59
N HIS A 97 3.13 -7.53 -2.93
CA HIS A 97 3.22 -8.95 -3.26
C HIS A 97 3.76 -9.70 -2.05
N VAL A 98 3.05 -10.73 -1.64
CA VAL A 98 3.39 -11.45 -0.41
C VAL A 98 3.31 -12.96 -0.62
N HIS A 99 4.08 -13.69 0.19
CA HIS A 99 3.88 -15.12 0.37
C HIS A 99 2.87 -15.34 1.49
N THR A 100 1.85 -16.13 1.23
CA THR A 100 0.82 -16.43 2.23
C THR A 100 0.16 -17.77 1.93
N THR A 101 -0.37 -18.40 2.95
CA THR A 101 -1.22 -19.60 2.79
C THR A 101 -2.69 -19.23 2.63
N LYS A 102 -3.04 -17.95 2.75
CA LYS A 102 -4.42 -17.48 2.63
C LYS A 102 -4.89 -17.55 1.19
N THR A 103 -6.18 -17.83 1.00
CA THR A 103 -6.82 -17.76 -0.32
C THR A 103 -7.13 -16.30 -0.66
N ARG A 104 -7.49 -16.03 -1.92
CA ARG A 104 -7.90 -14.68 -2.32
C ARG A 104 -9.06 -14.14 -1.51
N ASP A 105 -9.98 -15.02 -1.11
CA ASP A 105 -11.16 -14.61 -0.35
C ASP A 105 -10.82 -14.23 1.09
N ASP A 106 -9.69 -14.69 1.59
CA ASP A 106 -9.26 -14.47 2.98
C ASP A 106 -8.29 -13.31 3.14
N ILE A 107 -7.81 -12.71 2.05
CA ILE A 107 -6.94 -11.54 2.13
C ILE A 107 -7.78 -10.26 2.18
N HIS A 108 -7.23 -9.24 2.82
CA HIS A 108 -7.91 -7.96 3.00
C HIS A 108 -7.12 -6.85 2.34
N HIS A 109 -7.77 -6.16 1.40
CA HIS A 109 -7.26 -4.90 0.87
C HIS A 109 -7.59 -3.79 1.87
N VAL A 110 -6.81 -2.71 1.87
CA VAL A 110 -6.96 -1.64 2.88
C VAL A 110 -7.07 -0.28 2.19
N TYR A 111 -8.12 0.43 2.50
CA TYR A 111 -8.38 1.77 1.98
C TYR A 111 -8.63 2.71 3.15
N LEU A 112 -7.77 3.71 3.31
CA LEU A 112 -7.75 4.61 4.47
C LEU A 112 -8.06 6.04 4.07
N HIS A 113 -8.54 6.81 5.04
CA HIS A 113 -8.83 8.24 4.88
C HIS A 113 -9.70 8.51 3.66
N GLY A 114 -9.34 9.44 2.80
CA GLY A 114 -10.14 9.78 1.62
C GLY A 114 -10.22 8.68 0.58
N ALA A 115 -9.40 7.64 0.68
CA ALA A 115 -9.41 6.52 -0.26
C ALA A 115 -10.46 5.45 0.06
N GLN A 116 -11.20 5.58 1.15
CA GLN A 116 -12.15 4.55 1.59
C GLN A 116 -13.21 4.22 0.57
N GLY A 117 -13.56 5.15 -0.31
CA GLY A 117 -14.58 4.91 -1.34
C GLY A 117 -14.06 4.39 -2.67
N LEU A 118 -12.76 4.18 -2.83
CA LEU A 118 -12.17 3.87 -4.14
C LEU A 118 -12.57 2.52 -4.70
N ARG A 119 -12.80 1.53 -3.87
CA ARG A 119 -13.10 0.16 -4.30
C ARG A 119 -14.27 -0.40 -3.53
N ASP A 120 -15.39 0.33 -3.52
CA ASP A 120 -16.61 -0.07 -2.84
C ASP A 120 -17.18 -1.38 -3.39
N ASP A 121 -16.86 -1.72 -4.61
CA ASP A 121 -17.31 -2.92 -5.29
C ASP A 121 -16.53 -4.18 -4.90
N LEU A 122 -15.45 -4.04 -4.11
CA LEU A 122 -14.61 -5.16 -3.73
C LEU A 122 -14.63 -5.38 -2.21
N PRO A 123 -14.61 -6.65 -1.78
CA PRO A 123 -14.42 -6.94 -0.37
C PRO A 123 -13.02 -6.49 0.06
N GLY A 124 -12.96 -5.88 1.21
CA GLY A 124 -11.71 -5.33 1.72
C GLY A 124 -11.29 -6.00 3.02
#